data_12084a4b8d825633b24a3a4697ceb7ae
#
_entry.id   12084a4b8d825633b24a3a4697ceb7ae
#
_cell.length_a   1.000
_cell.length_b   1.000
_cell.length_c   1.000
_cell.angle_alpha   90.00
_cell.angle_beta   90.00
_cell.angle_gamma   90.00
#
_symmetry.space_group_name_H-M   'P 1'
#
loop_
_entity.id
_entity.type
_entity.pdbx_description
1 polymer ?
#
loop_
_entity_poly.entity_id
_entity_poly.type
_entity_poly.pdbx_seq_one_letter_code
_entity_poly.pdbx_strand_id
1 'polypeptide(L)'
;MTTVAKSAVMDANDPADKVWVFLFNELDKVDKIYDISGTEGWDRARSLLGGKGANLARMTSLDVPVPAGFTVTTEACNAYMEFERNFPPGMWEQEVAAMHALEEQTGKKFGDPANPLLVSCRSGAKFSMPGMMDTVLNIGLNDETAKSMIEFTGDARFVYDSYRRLVQMFGSVVLGVPDEPFEEVIAEFKAKTGIKNDVDLTAEDWKAITERFKGLIRSFTDTEFPEDPYKQLELATRAVFNSWFGKRAVDYRNATNISHTLGTAVNIQTVVFGNMGEE
;
A
#
# COMPACT_ATOMS: atom_id res chain seq x y z
N MET A 1 30.54 23.79 -33.66
CA MET A 1 29.75 22.59 -33.95
C MET A 1 28.88 22.30 -32.73
N THR A 2 27.64 22.73 -32.80
CA THR A 2 26.69 22.64 -31.70
C THR A 2 25.91 21.31 -31.84
N THR A 3 26.19 20.39 -30.96
CA THR A 3 25.53 19.08 -30.95
C THR A 3 24.11 19.28 -30.38
N VAL A 4 23.12 19.25 -31.25
CA VAL A 4 21.71 19.23 -30.90
C VAL A 4 21.42 17.86 -30.31
N ALA A 5 21.12 17.81 -29.00
CA ALA A 5 20.61 16.60 -28.35
C ALA A 5 19.27 16.23 -29.02
N LYS A 6 19.24 15.07 -29.70
CA LYS A 6 17.99 14.46 -30.14
C LYS A 6 17.13 14.18 -28.88
N SER A 7 15.97 14.84 -28.78
CA SER A 7 14.94 14.40 -27.88
C SER A 7 14.54 12.98 -28.28
N ALA A 8 14.78 12.00 -27.41
CA ALA A 8 14.27 10.65 -27.61
C ALA A 8 12.74 10.76 -27.71
N VAL A 9 12.18 10.35 -28.83
CA VAL A 9 10.73 10.15 -28.97
C VAL A 9 10.41 8.97 -28.07
N MET A 10 9.61 9.20 -27.02
CA MET A 10 9.12 8.13 -26.15
C MET A 10 8.32 7.15 -27.02
N ASP A 11 8.74 5.91 -27.08
CA ASP A 11 7.95 4.85 -27.71
C ASP A 11 6.95 4.34 -26.67
N ALA A 12 5.67 4.66 -26.85
CA ALA A 12 4.59 4.26 -25.96
C ALA A 12 4.45 2.72 -25.80
N ASN A 13 5.15 1.95 -26.63
CA ASN A 13 5.20 0.50 -26.59
C ASN A 13 6.48 -0.05 -25.93
N ASP A 14 7.48 0.77 -25.61
CA ASP A 14 8.64 0.34 -24.84
C ASP A 14 8.27 0.33 -23.35
N PRO A 15 8.33 -0.83 -22.65
CA PRO A 15 8.04 -0.91 -21.22
C PRO A 15 8.88 0.03 -20.35
N ALA A 16 10.09 0.42 -20.83
CA ALA A 16 10.96 1.33 -20.10
C ALA A 16 10.48 2.79 -20.16
N ASP A 17 9.73 3.17 -21.21
CA ASP A 17 9.17 4.52 -21.41
C ASP A 17 7.73 4.65 -20.87
N LYS A 18 7.12 3.55 -20.42
CA LYS A 18 5.73 3.50 -19.96
C LYS A 18 5.54 4.16 -18.60
N VAL A 19 4.43 4.90 -18.46
CA VAL A 19 4.03 5.48 -17.16
C VAL A 19 3.21 4.46 -16.39
N TRP A 20 3.79 3.96 -15.30
CA TRP A 20 3.20 2.95 -14.42
C TRP A 20 2.53 3.54 -13.19
N VAL A 21 2.92 4.77 -12.78
CA VAL A 21 2.51 5.40 -11.53
C VAL A 21 2.00 6.81 -11.77
N PHE A 22 0.87 7.16 -11.15
CA PHE A 22 0.27 8.50 -11.19
C PHE A 22 -0.04 8.97 -9.78
N LEU A 23 0.40 10.18 -9.44
CA LEU A 23 -0.03 10.87 -8.22
C LEU A 23 -1.53 11.20 -8.30
N PHE A 24 -2.22 11.32 -7.16
CA PHE A 24 -3.65 11.68 -7.17
C PHE A 24 -3.93 13.07 -7.74
N ASN A 25 -2.95 13.97 -7.71
CA ASN A 25 -3.04 15.31 -8.32
C ASN A 25 -2.58 15.36 -9.78
N GLU A 26 -2.32 14.22 -10.44
CA GLU A 26 -1.89 14.13 -11.85
C GLU A 26 -3.02 13.67 -12.79
N LEU A 27 -4.29 13.91 -12.46
CA LEU A 27 -5.40 13.48 -13.32
C LEU A 27 -5.34 14.10 -14.74
N ASP A 28 -4.83 15.33 -14.86
CA ASP A 28 -4.59 15.99 -16.13
C ASP A 28 -3.50 15.31 -16.98
N LYS A 29 -2.51 14.70 -16.35
CA LYS A 29 -1.50 13.88 -17.02
C LYS A 29 -2.11 12.58 -17.54
N VAL A 30 -3.00 11.96 -16.77
CA VAL A 30 -3.77 10.80 -17.22
C VAL A 30 -4.62 11.17 -18.43
N ASP A 31 -5.30 12.33 -18.39
CA ASP A 31 -6.14 12.81 -19.49
C ASP A 31 -5.34 13.00 -20.80
N LYS A 32 -4.16 13.61 -20.69
CA LYS A 32 -3.27 13.83 -21.86
C LYS A 32 -2.79 12.53 -22.52
N ILE A 33 -2.61 11.47 -21.75
CA ILE A 33 -2.10 10.19 -22.26
C ILE A 33 -3.24 9.30 -22.76
N TYR A 34 -4.38 9.26 -22.04
CA TYR A 34 -5.43 8.26 -22.24
C TYR A 34 -6.77 8.85 -22.70
N ASP A 35 -6.90 10.16 -22.86
CA ASP A 35 -8.14 10.86 -23.22
C ASP A 35 -9.31 10.37 -22.34
N ILE A 36 -9.37 10.85 -21.12
CA ILE A 36 -10.38 10.44 -20.13
C ILE A 36 -11.63 11.32 -20.14
N SER A 37 -11.84 12.11 -21.18
CA SER A 37 -12.99 12.99 -21.35
C SER A 37 -14.29 12.22 -21.60
N GLY A 38 -15.39 12.74 -21.09
CA GLY A 38 -16.71 12.14 -21.21
C GLY A 38 -16.88 10.81 -20.45
N THR A 39 -18.00 10.13 -20.71
CA THR A 39 -18.34 8.88 -20.00
C THR A 39 -17.42 7.73 -20.35
N GLU A 40 -17.07 7.56 -21.63
CA GLU A 40 -16.17 6.50 -22.08
C GLU A 40 -14.74 6.76 -21.61
N GLY A 41 -14.29 8.02 -21.64
CA GLY A 41 -13.00 8.42 -21.12
C GLY A 41 -12.88 8.16 -19.63
N TRP A 42 -13.93 8.49 -18.87
CA TRP A 42 -13.95 8.18 -17.44
C TRP A 42 -13.92 6.66 -17.16
N ASP A 43 -14.54 5.85 -18.01
CA ASP A 43 -14.44 4.39 -17.90
C ASP A 43 -13.03 3.88 -18.19
N ARG A 44 -12.28 4.54 -19.12
CA ARG A 44 -10.84 4.28 -19.33
C ARG A 44 -10.01 4.64 -18.10
N ALA A 45 -10.26 5.81 -17.47
CA ALA A 45 -9.57 6.18 -16.23
C ALA A 45 -9.78 5.14 -15.13
N ARG A 46 -11.02 4.67 -14.95
CA ARG A 46 -11.35 3.60 -13.99
C ARG A 46 -10.70 2.25 -14.35
N SER A 47 -10.52 1.98 -15.63
CA SER A 47 -9.83 0.77 -16.07
C SER A 47 -8.34 0.83 -15.75
N LEU A 48 -7.71 1.99 -15.89
CA LEU A 48 -6.28 2.22 -15.65
C LEU A 48 -5.94 2.36 -14.15
N LEU A 49 -6.65 3.24 -13.44
CA LEU A 49 -6.36 3.60 -12.05
C LEU A 49 -7.15 2.75 -11.05
N GLY A 50 -8.02 1.86 -11.54
CA GLY A 50 -9.03 1.21 -10.73
C GLY A 50 -10.11 2.19 -10.26
N GLY A 51 -11.23 1.67 -9.74
CA GLY A 51 -12.32 2.51 -9.26
C GLY A 51 -11.92 3.42 -8.09
N LYS A 52 -11.09 2.92 -7.18
CA LYS A 52 -10.61 3.67 -6.01
C LYS A 52 -9.64 4.77 -6.41
N GLY A 53 -8.59 4.46 -7.19
CA GLY A 53 -7.59 5.42 -7.63
C GLY A 53 -8.19 6.54 -8.49
N ALA A 54 -9.04 6.19 -9.47
CA ALA A 54 -9.73 7.17 -10.30
C ALA A 54 -10.59 8.14 -9.48
N ASN A 55 -11.33 7.63 -8.48
CA ASN A 55 -12.15 8.49 -7.62
C ASN A 55 -11.29 9.37 -6.70
N LEU A 56 -10.19 8.87 -6.14
CA LEU A 56 -9.26 9.67 -5.34
C LEU A 56 -8.65 10.80 -6.18
N ALA A 57 -8.16 10.49 -7.39
CA ALA A 57 -7.63 11.49 -8.30
C ALA A 57 -8.69 12.54 -8.70
N ARG A 58 -9.94 12.12 -8.96
CA ARG A 58 -11.03 13.05 -9.26
C ARG A 58 -11.39 13.95 -8.08
N MET A 59 -11.47 13.39 -6.87
CA MET A 59 -11.73 14.21 -5.66
C MET A 59 -10.61 15.23 -5.46
N THR A 60 -9.35 14.82 -5.64
CA THR A 60 -8.20 15.75 -5.56
C THR A 60 -8.30 16.86 -6.61
N SER A 61 -8.69 16.55 -7.85
CA SER A 61 -8.86 17.56 -8.92
C SER A 61 -10.02 18.54 -8.68
N LEU A 62 -10.92 18.23 -7.75
CA LEU A 62 -12.03 19.07 -7.32
C LEU A 62 -11.75 19.78 -5.99
N ASP A 63 -10.50 19.85 -5.57
CA ASP A 63 -10.03 20.46 -4.31
C ASP A 63 -10.70 19.87 -3.04
N VAL A 64 -11.20 18.63 -3.12
CA VAL A 64 -11.64 17.89 -1.94
C VAL A 64 -10.38 17.49 -1.14
N PRO A 65 -10.36 17.68 0.19
CA PRO A 65 -9.20 17.33 1.01
C PRO A 65 -9.00 15.82 1.09
N VAL A 66 -8.26 15.28 0.11
CA VAL A 66 -7.86 13.87 0.05
C VAL A 66 -6.43 13.75 0.58
N PRO A 67 -6.14 12.83 1.51
CA PRO A 67 -4.77 12.55 1.90
C PRO A 67 -3.91 12.21 0.67
N ALA A 68 -2.72 12.80 0.57
CA ALA A 68 -1.83 12.63 -0.56
C ALA A 68 -1.53 11.15 -0.84
N GLY A 69 -1.34 10.82 -2.11
CA GLY A 69 -1.10 9.45 -2.51
C GLY A 69 -0.89 9.30 -4.03
N PHE A 70 -0.66 8.07 -4.44
CA PHE A 70 -0.51 7.71 -5.83
C PHE A 70 -1.12 6.35 -6.14
N THR A 71 -1.30 6.09 -7.42
CA THR A 71 -1.80 4.82 -7.94
C THR A 71 -0.75 4.17 -8.83
N VAL A 72 -0.36 2.93 -8.52
CA VAL A 72 0.30 2.02 -9.47
C VAL A 72 -0.81 1.39 -10.31
N THR A 73 -0.70 1.47 -11.64
CA THR A 73 -1.80 1.18 -12.57
C THR A 73 -2.17 -0.30 -12.63
N THR A 74 -3.37 -0.60 -13.17
CA THR A 74 -3.79 -1.97 -13.50
C THR A 74 -2.91 -2.58 -14.58
N GLU A 75 -2.39 -1.76 -15.50
CA GLU A 75 -1.46 -2.19 -16.54
C GLU A 75 -0.15 -2.71 -15.94
N ALA A 76 0.34 -2.09 -14.86
CA ALA A 76 1.50 -2.59 -14.12
C ALA A 76 1.23 -3.98 -13.51
N CYS A 77 0.01 -4.23 -13.01
CA CYS A 77 -0.38 -5.55 -12.51
C CYS A 77 -0.37 -6.61 -13.62
N ASN A 78 -0.88 -6.29 -14.81
CA ASN A 78 -0.88 -7.20 -15.94
C ASN A 78 0.56 -7.48 -16.42
N ALA A 79 1.37 -6.43 -16.58
CA ALA A 79 2.77 -6.56 -16.94
C ALA A 79 3.57 -7.36 -15.90
N TYR A 80 3.31 -7.18 -14.61
CA TYR A 80 3.91 -7.98 -13.55
C TYR A 80 3.73 -9.50 -13.75
N MET A 81 2.59 -9.93 -14.28
CA MET A 81 2.38 -11.34 -14.61
C MET A 81 3.14 -11.77 -15.85
N GLU A 82 3.21 -10.90 -16.88
CA GLU A 82 3.97 -11.16 -18.10
C GLU A 82 5.47 -11.25 -17.82
N PHE A 83 5.96 -10.50 -16.83
CA PHE A 83 7.34 -10.54 -16.32
C PHE A 83 7.55 -11.58 -15.21
N GLU A 84 6.79 -12.68 -15.21
CA GLU A 84 6.95 -13.80 -14.27
C GLU A 84 6.94 -13.37 -12.80
N ARG A 85 6.02 -12.47 -12.45
CA ARG A 85 5.88 -11.85 -11.12
C ARG A 85 7.08 -10.99 -10.69
N ASN A 86 7.77 -10.41 -11.65
CA ASN A 86 8.71 -9.32 -11.41
C ASN A 86 8.09 -8.00 -11.85
N PHE A 87 8.51 -6.93 -11.22
CA PHE A 87 8.08 -5.60 -11.65
C PHE A 87 8.55 -5.32 -13.07
N PRO A 88 7.71 -4.76 -13.95
CA PRO A 88 8.14 -4.36 -15.27
C PRO A 88 9.20 -3.25 -15.17
N PRO A 89 10.08 -3.12 -16.19
CA PRO A 89 11.13 -2.11 -16.19
C PRO A 89 10.60 -0.70 -15.88
N GLY A 90 11.29 0.02 -15.00
CA GLY A 90 10.97 1.39 -14.61
C GLY A 90 9.81 1.54 -13.61
N MET A 91 9.05 0.47 -13.31
CA MET A 91 7.89 0.58 -12.40
C MET A 91 8.31 0.89 -10.96
N TRP A 92 9.29 0.17 -10.44
CA TRP A 92 9.74 0.38 -9.06
C TRP A 92 10.39 1.75 -8.87
N GLU A 93 11.17 2.18 -9.82
CA GLU A 93 11.80 3.51 -9.84
C GLU A 93 10.73 4.62 -9.85
N GLN A 94 9.64 4.44 -10.60
CA GLN A 94 8.50 5.37 -10.59
C GLN A 94 7.75 5.33 -9.25
N GLU A 95 7.58 4.17 -8.62
CA GLU A 95 6.95 4.05 -7.31
C GLU A 95 7.78 4.76 -6.22
N VAL A 96 9.11 4.61 -6.24
CA VAL A 96 10.03 5.33 -5.36
C VAL A 96 9.99 6.84 -5.62
N ALA A 97 9.99 7.27 -6.88
CA ALA A 97 9.88 8.69 -7.23
C ALA A 97 8.55 9.29 -6.76
N ALA A 98 7.44 8.56 -6.89
CA ALA A 98 6.15 8.98 -6.35
C ALA A 98 6.15 9.07 -4.82
N MET A 99 6.86 8.18 -4.12
CA MET A 99 7.04 8.27 -2.67
C MET A 99 7.79 9.54 -2.28
N HIS A 100 8.87 9.91 -2.99
CA HIS A 100 9.57 11.18 -2.77
C HIS A 100 8.66 12.39 -3.03
N ALA A 101 7.81 12.35 -4.04
CA ALA A 101 6.82 13.40 -4.26
C ALA A 101 5.81 13.51 -3.10
N LEU A 102 5.41 12.38 -2.49
CA LEU A 102 4.58 12.38 -1.28
C LEU A 102 5.31 13.00 -0.08
N GLU A 103 6.60 12.72 0.07
CA GLU A 103 7.42 13.34 1.11
C GLU A 103 7.43 14.87 0.98
N GLU A 104 7.62 15.37 -0.24
CA GLU A 104 7.57 16.81 -0.53
C GLU A 104 6.21 17.42 -0.24
N GLN A 105 5.12 16.76 -0.65
CA GLN A 105 3.74 17.24 -0.43
C GLN A 105 3.35 17.26 1.05
N THR A 106 3.85 16.32 1.85
CA THR A 106 3.46 16.16 3.26
C THR A 106 4.43 16.82 4.24
N GLY A 107 5.64 17.12 3.79
CA GLY A 107 6.75 17.55 4.67
C GLY A 107 7.25 16.45 5.59
N LYS A 108 6.83 15.19 5.39
CA LYS A 108 7.25 14.01 6.15
C LYS A 108 8.21 13.15 5.33
N LYS A 109 8.88 12.20 5.97
CA LYS A 109 9.84 11.33 5.31
C LYS A 109 9.55 9.86 5.55
N PHE A 110 9.58 9.08 4.48
CA PHE A 110 9.35 7.64 4.55
C PHE A 110 10.59 6.93 5.10
N GLY A 111 10.44 6.34 6.28
CA GLY A 111 11.52 5.67 7.00
C GLY A 111 12.43 6.58 7.85
N ASP A 112 12.19 7.88 7.86
CA ASP A 112 12.93 8.80 8.74
C ASP A 112 12.30 8.81 10.14
N PRO A 113 13.05 8.43 11.19
CA PRO A 113 12.54 8.48 12.55
C PRO A 113 12.14 9.87 13.01
N ALA A 114 12.80 10.94 12.53
CA ALA A 114 12.55 12.29 13.00
C ALA A 114 11.15 12.83 12.62
N ASN A 115 10.62 12.42 11.47
CA ASN A 115 9.29 12.84 10.99
C ASN A 115 8.67 11.77 10.07
N PRO A 116 8.24 10.63 10.61
CA PRO A 116 7.90 9.47 9.81
C PRO A 116 6.64 9.69 8.96
N LEU A 117 6.75 9.36 7.67
CA LEU A 117 5.64 9.19 6.77
C LEU A 117 5.16 7.74 6.86
N LEU A 118 3.87 7.54 7.14
CA LEU A 118 3.24 6.23 7.07
C LEU A 118 2.24 6.20 5.92
N VAL A 119 2.18 5.06 5.23
CA VAL A 119 1.26 4.86 4.12
C VAL A 119 0.44 3.58 4.25
N SER A 120 -0.68 3.54 3.56
CA SER A 120 -1.46 2.33 3.32
C SER A 120 -1.26 1.86 1.89
N CYS A 121 -1.16 0.56 1.67
CA CYS A 121 -1.13 -0.09 0.37
C CYS A 121 -2.42 -0.86 0.16
N ARG A 122 -3.25 -0.43 -0.79
CA ARG A 122 -4.60 -0.96 -0.98
C ARG A 122 -4.88 -1.32 -2.42
N SER A 123 -5.50 -2.48 -2.65
CA SER A 123 -6.01 -2.88 -3.95
C SER A 123 -7.10 -1.93 -4.47
N GLY A 124 -7.15 -1.74 -5.79
CA GLY A 124 -8.12 -0.89 -6.44
C GLY A 124 -8.48 -1.41 -7.83
N ALA A 125 -9.29 -2.47 -7.93
CA ALA A 125 -9.81 -2.94 -9.21
C ALA A 125 -10.86 -1.97 -9.79
N LYS A 126 -11.13 -2.06 -11.10
CA LYS A 126 -12.18 -1.30 -11.79
C LYS A 126 -13.55 -1.46 -11.12
N PHE A 127 -13.88 -2.69 -10.73
CA PHE A 127 -15.09 -3.05 -10.00
C PHE A 127 -14.76 -3.36 -8.55
N SER A 128 -15.63 -2.92 -7.64
CA SER A 128 -15.46 -3.23 -6.21
C SER A 128 -15.65 -4.73 -5.98
N MET A 129 -14.69 -5.34 -5.29
CA MET A 129 -14.72 -6.75 -4.88
C MET A 129 -14.45 -6.83 -3.36
N PRO A 130 -15.47 -6.53 -2.51
CA PRO A 130 -15.29 -6.41 -1.07
C PRO A 130 -14.77 -7.71 -0.44
N GLY A 131 -13.69 -7.62 0.35
CA GLY A 131 -13.09 -8.76 1.05
C GLY A 131 -12.32 -9.76 0.18
N MET A 132 -12.23 -9.51 -1.14
CA MET A 132 -11.57 -10.45 -2.07
C MET A 132 -10.09 -10.17 -2.28
N MET A 133 -9.65 -8.94 -2.02
CA MET A 133 -8.26 -8.50 -2.23
C MET A 133 -7.69 -7.84 -0.99
N ASP A 134 -6.39 -7.81 -0.93
CA ASP A 134 -5.64 -7.50 0.27
C ASP A 134 -5.37 -6.00 0.45
N THR A 135 -5.07 -5.62 1.70
CA THR A 135 -4.70 -4.28 2.14
C THR A 135 -3.60 -4.43 3.19
N VAL A 136 -2.59 -3.55 3.15
CA VAL A 136 -1.60 -3.43 4.21
C VAL A 136 -1.61 -1.99 4.71
N LEU A 137 -1.77 -1.80 6.02
CA LEU A 137 -1.83 -0.48 6.67
C LEU A 137 -0.54 -0.21 7.44
N ASN A 138 -0.27 1.07 7.68
CA ASN A 138 0.83 1.55 8.53
C ASN A 138 2.22 1.16 8.02
N ILE A 139 2.40 0.96 6.71
CA ILE A 139 3.71 0.73 6.09
C ILE A 139 4.61 1.93 6.40
N GLY A 140 5.83 1.65 6.83
CA GLY A 140 6.78 2.64 7.32
C GLY A 140 7.01 2.56 8.83
N LEU A 141 6.15 1.84 9.58
CA LEU A 141 6.43 1.51 10.97
C LEU A 141 7.51 0.44 11.07
N ASN A 142 8.47 0.71 11.92
CA ASN A 142 9.52 -0.19 12.37
C ASN A 142 9.92 0.16 13.80
N ASP A 143 10.92 -0.49 14.37
CA ASP A 143 11.33 -0.27 15.75
C ASP A 143 11.79 1.16 16.04
N GLU A 144 12.36 1.86 15.04
CA GLU A 144 12.85 3.23 15.20
C GLU A 144 11.74 4.26 15.00
N THR A 145 10.97 4.14 13.91
CA THR A 145 9.85 5.06 13.64
C THR A 145 8.75 4.95 14.69
N ALA A 146 8.52 3.77 15.27
CA ALA A 146 7.59 3.60 16.39
C ALA A 146 8.01 4.40 17.63
N LYS A 147 9.30 4.41 17.99
CA LYS A 147 9.81 5.20 19.13
C LYS A 147 9.56 6.69 18.92
N SER A 148 9.88 7.20 17.74
CA SER A 148 9.70 8.61 17.43
C SER A 148 8.22 9.02 17.35
N MET A 149 7.37 8.14 16.84
CA MET A 149 5.93 8.38 16.87
C MET A 149 5.36 8.44 18.29
N ILE A 150 5.91 7.67 19.23
CA ILE A 150 5.54 7.78 20.65
C ILE A 150 5.90 9.16 21.21
N GLU A 151 7.09 9.64 20.91
CA GLU A 151 7.52 10.98 21.33
C GLU A 151 6.64 12.09 20.74
N PHE A 152 6.25 11.93 19.48
CA PHE A 152 5.42 12.91 18.77
C PHE A 152 3.94 12.89 19.21
N THR A 153 3.35 11.69 19.39
CA THR A 153 1.93 11.54 19.73
C THR A 153 1.65 11.58 21.22
N GLY A 154 2.63 11.27 22.06
CA GLY A 154 2.46 11.05 23.50
C GLY A 154 1.65 9.78 23.86
N ASP A 155 1.29 8.96 22.86
CA ASP A 155 0.45 7.78 23.04
C ASP A 155 1.17 6.49 22.59
N ALA A 156 1.97 5.95 23.49
CA ALA A 156 2.71 4.71 23.26
C ALA A 156 1.80 3.51 22.97
N ARG A 157 0.62 3.47 23.62
CA ARG A 157 -0.32 2.36 23.43
C ARG A 157 -0.88 2.34 22.00
N PHE A 158 -1.30 3.48 21.51
CA PHE A 158 -1.77 3.64 20.13
C PHE A 158 -0.70 3.24 19.10
N VAL A 159 0.54 3.67 19.31
CA VAL A 159 1.64 3.39 18.37
C VAL A 159 1.96 1.89 18.36
N TYR A 160 2.09 1.25 19.51
CA TYR A 160 2.38 -0.19 19.53
C TYR A 160 1.20 -1.05 19.05
N ASP A 161 -0.06 -0.67 19.29
CA ASP A 161 -1.20 -1.36 18.69
C ASP A 161 -1.19 -1.21 17.15
N SER A 162 -0.85 -0.02 16.64
CA SER A 162 -0.71 0.21 15.20
C SER A 162 0.44 -0.60 14.59
N TYR A 163 1.56 -0.71 15.28
CA TYR A 163 2.71 -1.50 14.84
C TYR A 163 2.40 -3.00 14.88
N ARG A 164 1.80 -3.49 15.95
CA ARG A 164 1.33 -4.87 16.05
C ARG A 164 0.40 -5.22 14.87
N ARG A 165 -0.53 -4.32 14.51
CA ARG A 165 -1.45 -4.52 13.38
C ARG A 165 -0.71 -4.58 12.05
N LEU A 166 0.32 -3.74 11.85
CA LEU A 166 1.16 -3.86 10.66
C LEU A 166 1.85 -5.22 10.62
N VAL A 167 2.52 -5.65 11.70
CA VAL A 167 3.27 -6.91 11.73
C VAL A 167 2.35 -8.11 11.50
N GLN A 168 1.16 -8.14 12.11
CA GLN A 168 0.16 -9.18 11.88
C GLN A 168 -0.31 -9.20 10.42
N MET A 169 -0.75 -8.06 9.92
CA MET A 169 -1.27 -7.92 8.55
C MET A 169 -0.19 -8.22 7.50
N PHE A 170 1.03 -7.78 7.74
CA PHE A 170 2.16 -8.06 6.86
C PHE A 170 2.51 -9.56 6.88
N GLY A 171 2.53 -10.17 8.06
CA GLY A 171 2.73 -11.61 8.22
C GLY A 171 1.70 -12.42 7.46
N SER A 172 0.42 -12.11 7.62
CA SER A 172 -0.65 -12.90 6.98
C SER A 172 -0.82 -12.59 5.50
N VAL A 173 -0.85 -11.31 5.10
CA VAL A 173 -1.14 -10.90 3.73
C VAL A 173 0.08 -11.02 2.82
N VAL A 174 1.25 -10.59 3.30
CA VAL A 174 2.45 -10.49 2.47
C VAL A 174 3.29 -11.75 2.54
N LEU A 175 3.46 -12.31 3.74
CA LEU A 175 4.35 -13.46 3.97
C LEU A 175 3.59 -14.79 4.03
N GLY A 176 2.26 -14.78 4.02
CA GLY A 176 1.42 -15.99 3.93
C GLY A 176 1.35 -16.81 5.21
N VAL A 177 1.66 -16.21 6.36
CA VAL A 177 1.46 -16.86 7.67
C VAL A 177 -0.06 -16.93 7.95
N PRO A 178 -0.61 -18.07 8.38
CA PRO A 178 -2.02 -18.15 8.77
C PRO A 178 -2.38 -17.14 9.88
N ASP A 179 -3.64 -16.68 9.90
CA ASP A 179 -4.09 -15.70 10.90
C ASP A 179 -4.20 -16.31 12.32
N GLU A 180 -4.58 -17.59 12.40
CA GLU A 180 -4.87 -18.28 13.67
C GLU A 180 -3.69 -18.22 14.68
N PRO A 181 -2.42 -18.48 14.29
CA PRO A 181 -1.29 -18.37 15.20
C PRO A 181 -1.10 -16.99 15.83
N PHE A 182 -1.43 -15.91 15.12
CA PHE A 182 -1.38 -14.56 15.67
C PHE A 182 -2.46 -14.36 16.73
N GLU A 183 -3.66 -14.84 16.50
CA GLU A 183 -4.76 -14.79 17.46
C GLU A 183 -4.48 -15.64 18.70
N GLU A 184 -3.84 -16.80 18.54
CA GLU A 184 -3.39 -17.66 19.64
C GLU A 184 -2.38 -16.94 20.54
N VAL A 185 -1.41 -16.22 19.95
CA VAL A 185 -0.45 -15.42 20.73
C VAL A 185 -1.14 -14.38 21.61
N ILE A 186 -2.15 -13.66 21.08
CA ILE A 186 -2.93 -12.69 21.85
C ILE A 186 -3.71 -13.40 22.96
N ALA A 187 -4.38 -14.50 22.65
CA ALA A 187 -5.18 -15.26 23.61
C ALA A 187 -4.32 -15.81 24.77
N GLU A 188 -3.16 -16.40 24.47
CA GLU A 188 -2.21 -16.85 25.48
C GLU A 188 -1.69 -15.71 26.36
N PHE A 189 -1.40 -14.55 25.75
CA PHE A 189 -0.92 -13.39 26.49
C PHE A 189 -1.97 -12.90 27.48
N LYS A 190 -3.22 -12.78 27.04
CA LYS A 190 -4.36 -12.43 27.89
C LYS A 190 -4.59 -13.45 29.01
N ALA A 191 -4.51 -14.74 28.70
CA ALA A 191 -4.67 -15.79 29.69
C ALA A 191 -3.60 -15.74 30.81
N LYS A 192 -2.34 -15.40 30.42
CA LYS A 192 -1.23 -15.28 31.39
C LYS A 192 -1.32 -14.04 32.28
N THR A 193 -1.83 -12.92 31.72
CA THR A 193 -1.92 -11.65 32.44
C THR A 193 -3.26 -11.43 33.14
N GLY A 194 -4.27 -12.26 32.85
CA GLY A 194 -5.63 -12.12 33.39
C GLY A 194 -6.45 -11.01 32.71
N ILE A 195 -5.90 -10.37 31.67
CA ILE A 195 -6.57 -9.32 30.88
C ILE A 195 -7.63 -9.97 29.98
N LYS A 196 -8.83 -9.37 29.92
CA LYS A 196 -9.94 -9.92 29.13
C LYS A 196 -10.12 -9.24 27.78
N ASN A 197 -9.99 -7.91 27.71
CA ASN A 197 -10.28 -7.14 26.51
C ASN A 197 -9.00 -6.51 25.96
N ASP A 198 -8.93 -6.34 24.64
CA ASP A 198 -7.79 -5.70 23.96
C ASP A 198 -7.59 -4.25 24.40
N VAL A 199 -8.68 -3.57 24.78
CA VAL A 199 -8.63 -2.18 25.25
C VAL A 199 -7.88 -2.02 26.57
N ASP A 200 -7.78 -3.10 27.37
CA ASP A 200 -7.12 -3.11 28.67
C ASP A 200 -5.62 -3.45 28.56
N LEU A 201 -5.13 -3.84 27.37
CA LEU A 201 -3.72 -4.08 27.11
C LEU A 201 -2.94 -2.75 27.08
N THR A 202 -1.81 -2.73 27.79
CA THR A 202 -0.91 -1.57 27.88
C THR A 202 -0.02 -1.43 26.66
N ALA A 203 0.77 -0.37 26.59
CA ALA A 203 1.80 -0.17 25.55
C ALA A 203 2.87 -1.27 25.60
N GLU A 204 3.31 -1.64 26.80
CA GLU A 204 4.30 -2.69 27.04
C GLU A 204 3.77 -4.06 26.61
N ASP A 205 2.46 -4.32 26.85
CA ASP A 205 1.81 -5.55 26.41
C ASP A 205 1.79 -5.66 24.89
N TRP A 206 1.37 -4.60 24.20
CA TRP A 206 1.36 -4.56 22.74
C TRP A 206 2.76 -4.66 22.14
N LYS A 207 3.75 -4.03 22.77
CA LYS A 207 5.15 -4.19 22.36
C LYS A 207 5.61 -5.64 22.48
N ALA A 208 5.32 -6.30 23.60
CA ALA A 208 5.70 -7.69 23.82
C ALA A 208 4.98 -8.64 22.83
N ILE A 209 3.71 -8.38 22.53
CA ILE A 209 2.95 -9.14 21.51
C ILE A 209 3.56 -8.92 20.11
N THR A 210 3.96 -7.69 19.76
CA THR A 210 4.61 -7.37 18.47
C THR A 210 5.90 -8.18 18.28
N GLU A 211 6.74 -8.24 19.31
CA GLU A 211 7.97 -9.06 19.29
C GLU A 211 7.68 -10.56 19.12
N ARG A 212 6.62 -11.06 19.77
CA ARG A 212 6.19 -12.46 19.56
C ARG A 212 5.69 -12.69 18.14
N PHE A 213 5.01 -11.73 17.53
CA PHE A 213 4.56 -11.80 16.15
C PHE A 213 5.73 -11.83 15.15
N LYS A 214 6.77 -11.02 15.37
CA LYS A 214 8.01 -11.09 14.57
C LYS A 214 8.67 -12.48 14.69
N GLY A 215 8.74 -13.03 15.91
CA GLY A 215 9.22 -14.39 16.15
C GLY A 215 8.38 -15.45 15.44
N LEU A 216 7.06 -15.29 15.43
CA LEU A 216 6.13 -16.15 14.71
C LEU A 216 6.38 -16.12 13.20
N ILE A 217 6.46 -14.93 12.59
CA ILE A 217 6.79 -14.76 11.18
C ILE A 217 8.07 -15.52 10.84
N ARG A 218 9.14 -15.30 11.62
CA ARG A 218 10.40 -15.99 11.42
C ARG A 218 10.27 -17.52 11.46
N SER A 219 9.47 -18.04 12.40
CA SER A 219 9.28 -19.49 12.55
C SER A 219 8.51 -20.14 11.39
N PHE A 220 7.64 -19.38 10.71
CA PHE A 220 6.84 -19.86 9.59
C PHE A 220 7.53 -19.67 8.23
N THR A 221 8.34 -18.64 8.09
CA THR A 221 8.84 -18.18 6.78
C THR A 221 10.35 -18.25 6.62
N ASP A 222 11.09 -18.58 7.70
CA ASP A 222 12.56 -18.46 7.77
C ASP A 222 13.10 -17.07 7.41
N THR A 223 12.23 -16.03 7.44
CA THR A 223 12.60 -14.64 7.17
C THR A 223 12.21 -13.74 8.33
N GLU A 224 12.98 -12.66 8.53
CA GLU A 224 12.62 -11.63 9.51
C GLU A 224 11.53 -10.71 8.94
N PHE A 225 10.74 -10.09 9.84
CA PHE A 225 9.89 -8.97 9.45
C PHE A 225 10.78 -7.82 8.91
N PRO A 226 10.50 -7.26 7.72
CA PRO A 226 11.36 -6.24 7.14
C PRO A 226 11.25 -4.91 7.91
N GLU A 227 12.37 -4.44 8.46
CA GLU A 227 12.47 -3.13 9.13
C GLU A 227 12.70 -1.99 8.13
N ASP A 228 13.13 -2.27 6.90
CA ASP A 228 13.27 -1.29 5.82
C ASP A 228 11.89 -0.95 5.23
N PRO A 229 11.42 0.32 5.33
CA PRO A 229 10.13 0.74 4.81
C PRO A 229 9.97 0.55 3.30
N TYR A 230 11.02 0.77 2.52
CA TYR A 230 10.96 0.53 1.06
C TYR A 230 10.81 -0.96 0.75
N LYS A 231 11.44 -1.83 1.56
CA LYS A 231 11.21 -3.27 1.43
C LYS A 231 9.81 -3.69 1.83
N GLN A 232 9.23 -3.06 2.86
CA GLN A 232 7.82 -3.24 3.20
C GLN A 232 6.91 -2.84 2.04
N LEU A 233 7.15 -1.67 1.42
CA LEU A 233 6.37 -1.15 0.29
C LEU A 233 6.46 -2.09 -0.92
N GLU A 234 7.67 -2.48 -1.31
CA GLU A 234 7.91 -3.41 -2.42
C GLU A 234 7.10 -4.70 -2.26
N LEU A 235 7.23 -5.33 -1.09
CA LEU A 235 6.57 -6.60 -0.80
C LEU A 235 5.04 -6.45 -0.71
N ALA A 236 4.55 -5.33 -0.16
CA ALA A 236 3.11 -5.04 -0.09
C ALA A 236 2.52 -4.82 -1.49
N THR A 237 3.20 -4.11 -2.38
CA THR A 237 2.78 -3.91 -3.78
C THR A 237 2.71 -5.26 -4.51
N ARG A 238 3.72 -6.12 -4.35
CA ARG A 238 3.71 -7.49 -4.88
C ARG A 238 2.54 -8.32 -4.35
N ALA A 239 2.27 -8.23 -3.04
CA ALA A 239 1.16 -8.96 -2.42
C ALA A 239 -0.20 -8.50 -2.96
N VAL A 240 -0.41 -7.19 -3.13
CA VAL A 240 -1.63 -6.65 -3.74
C VAL A 240 -1.79 -7.14 -5.18
N PHE A 241 -0.76 -7.13 -6.01
CA PHE A 241 -0.83 -7.68 -7.36
C PHE A 241 -1.17 -9.19 -7.34
N ASN A 242 -0.51 -9.96 -6.47
CA ASN A 242 -0.77 -11.39 -6.33
C ASN A 242 -2.20 -11.68 -5.86
N SER A 243 -2.80 -10.82 -5.03
CA SER A 243 -4.16 -11.00 -4.52
C SER A 243 -5.22 -11.02 -5.63
N TRP A 244 -4.97 -10.33 -6.76
CA TRP A 244 -5.82 -10.41 -7.95
C TRP A 244 -5.94 -11.83 -8.50
N PHE A 245 -4.88 -12.61 -8.39
CA PHE A 245 -4.81 -13.99 -8.88
C PHE A 245 -5.12 -15.02 -7.80
N GLY A 246 -5.39 -14.56 -6.58
CA GLY A 246 -5.80 -15.43 -5.47
C GLY A 246 -7.16 -16.07 -5.70
N LYS A 247 -7.36 -17.26 -5.13
CA LYS A 247 -8.59 -18.07 -5.33
C LYS A 247 -9.86 -17.27 -5.04
N ARG A 248 -9.91 -16.52 -3.92
CA ARG A 248 -11.08 -15.69 -3.54
C ARG A 248 -11.46 -14.69 -4.63
N ALA A 249 -10.47 -13.98 -5.17
CA ALA A 249 -10.70 -12.97 -6.22
C ALA A 249 -11.09 -13.61 -7.56
N VAL A 250 -10.49 -14.75 -7.91
CA VAL A 250 -10.82 -15.51 -9.12
C VAL A 250 -12.26 -16.05 -9.05
N ASP A 251 -12.63 -16.69 -7.95
CA ASP A 251 -13.98 -17.25 -7.76
C ASP A 251 -15.05 -16.15 -7.80
N TYR A 252 -14.78 -14.98 -7.16
CA TYR A 252 -15.68 -13.84 -7.21
C TYR A 252 -15.88 -13.32 -8.64
N ARG A 253 -14.79 -13.15 -9.41
CA ARG A 253 -14.88 -12.69 -10.80
C ARG A 253 -15.64 -13.68 -11.67
N ASN A 254 -15.44 -14.98 -11.49
CA ASN A 254 -16.21 -16.00 -12.18
C ASN A 254 -17.70 -15.90 -11.90
N ALA A 255 -18.07 -15.70 -10.62
CA ALA A 255 -19.47 -15.60 -10.20
C ALA A 255 -20.15 -14.31 -10.69
N THR A 256 -19.38 -13.23 -10.90
CA THR A 256 -19.90 -11.90 -11.27
C THR A 256 -19.63 -11.51 -12.73
N ASN A 257 -19.08 -12.42 -13.55
CA ASN A 257 -18.69 -12.18 -14.95
C ASN A 257 -17.74 -10.98 -15.14
N ILE A 258 -16.80 -10.78 -14.21
CA ILE A 258 -15.75 -9.77 -14.33
C ILE A 258 -14.55 -10.37 -15.06
N SER A 259 -14.03 -9.69 -16.09
CA SER A 259 -12.87 -10.17 -16.84
C SER A 259 -11.62 -10.29 -15.97
N HIS A 260 -10.88 -11.39 -16.15
CA HIS A 260 -9.59 -11.62 -15.49
C HIS A 260 -8.46 -10.71 -15.99
N THR A 261 -8.62 -10.13 -17.20
CA THR A 261 -7.59 -9.29 -17.84
C THR A 261 -7.58 -7.84 -17.35
N LEU A 262 -8.55 -7.46 -16.49
CA LEU A 262 -8.63 -6.09 -15.99
C LEU A 262 -7.47 -5.70 -15.05
N GLY A 263 -6.92 -6.66 -14.32
CA GLY A 263 -5.90 -6.38 -13.31
C GLY A 263 -6.45 -5.62 -12.09
N THR A 264 -5.56 -5.35 -11.16
CA THR A 264 -5.81 -4.44 -10.03
C THR A 264 -4.79 -3.33 -9.99
N ALA A 265 -5.22 -2.12 -9.70
CA ALA A 265 -4.30 -1.05 -9.32
C ALA A 265 -3.89 -1.21 -7.85
N VAL A 266 -2.78 -0.57 -7.49
CA VAL A 266 -2.34 -0.41 -6.09
C VAL A 266 -2.42 1.06 -5.73
N ASN A 267 -3.17 1.38 -4.68
CA ASN A 267 -3.28 2.74 -4.17
C ASN A 267 -2.43 2.86 -2.91
N ILE A 268 -1.38 3.66 -3.01
CA ILE A 268 -0.54 4.06 -1.89
C ILE A 268 -1.04 5.42 -1.41
N GLN A 269 -1.42 5.51 -0.13
CA GLN A 269 -2.01 6.73 0.41
C GLN A 269 -1.48 7.00 1.81
N THR A 270 -1.18 8.26 2.11
CA THR A 270 -0.74 8.69 3.43
C THR A 270 -1.78 8.34 4.49
N VAL A 271 -1.31 7.87 5.64
CA VAL A 271 -2.16 7.58 6.79
C VAL A 271 -2.39 8.87 7.57
N VAL A 272 -3.66 9.15 7.86
CA VAL A 272 -4.08 10.26 8.74
C VAL A 272 -4.73 9.65 9.96
N PHE A 273 -4.23 10.00 11.14
CA PHE A 273 -4.75 9.51 12.41
C PHE A 273 -5.78 10.47 12.97
N GLY A 274 -6.98 9.98 13.30
CA GLY A 274 -8.08 10.79 13.81
C GLY A 274 -7.90 11.27 15.26
N ASN A 275 -6.86 10.82 15.95
CA ASN A 275 -6.54 11.19 17.34
C ASN A 275 -5.46 12.27 17.45
N MET A 276 -5.13 12.96 16.35
CA MET A 276 -4.07 13.97 16.28
C MET A 276 -4.57 15.41 16.44
N GLY A 277 -5.85 15.61 16.77
CA GLY A 277 -6.48 16.92 16.96
C GLY A 277 -7.22 17.04 18.28
N GLU A 278 -7.44 18.28 18.75
CA GLU A 278 -8.22 18.59 19.96
C GLU A 278 -9.74 18.74 19.65
N GLU A 279 -10.20 18.43 18.44
CA GLU A 279 -11.62 18.53 18.02
C GLU A 279 -12.27 17.16 17.85
#